data_dc6405743ed4e7a84b10897a51b75d89
#
_entry.id   dc6405743ed4e7a84b10897a51b75d89
#
_cell.length_a   1.000
_cell.length_b   1.000
_cell.length_c   1.000
_cell.angle_alpha   90.00
_cell.angle_beta   90.00
_cell.angle_gamma   90.00
#
_symmetry.space_group_name_H-M   'P 1'
#
loop_
_entity.id
_entity.type
_entity.pdbx_description
1 polymer ?
#
loop_
_entity_poly.entity_id
_entity_poly.type
_entity_poly.pdbx_seq_one_letter_code
_entity_poly.pdbx_strand_id
1 'polypeptide(L)'
;ALAVAEHRSQDGAAALGAFITGYEISAVLGDVMVGDVMGGESGFGNLMQGAGFHPTGVFGRLSAAAATAVLMGCDRDQIVNALAAAATMGGGLTASFGTMAKPLHSGKAAMDGVHAAELAARGFVAARDVFEAPGGFANAFVQTATAQFDDVAFSPGESLFDNSFKPYACGKLIHGHID
;
A
#
# COMPACT_ATOMS: atom_id res chain seq x y z
N ALA A 1 -4.83 10.56 -3.66
CA ALA A 1 -6.27 10.82 -3.86
C ALA A 1 -6.54 12.30 -4.20
N LEU A 2 -6.22 13.26 -3.31
CA LEU A 2 -6.62 14.68 -3.48
C LEU A 2 -6.20 15.28 -4.83
N ALA A 3 -4.92 15.18 -5.21
CA ALA A 3 -4.43 15.75 -6.48
C ALA A 3 -5.15 15.17 -7.71
N VAL A 4 -5.47 13.87 -7.69
CA VAL A 4 -6.21 13.23 -8.78
C VAL A 4 -7.68 13.68 -8.79
N ALA A 5 -8.32 13.76 -7.61
CA ALA A 5 -9.70 14.22 -7.49
C ALA A 5 -9.84 15.66 -7.99
N GLU A 6 -8.92 16.55 -7.60
CA GLU A 6 -8.88 17.94 -8.06
C GLU A 6 -8.68 18.02 -9.58
N HIS A 7 -7.69 17.32 -10.13
CA HIS A 7 -7.43 17.27 -11.57
C HIS A 7 -8.64 16.79 -12.38
N ARG A 8 -9.42 15.87 -11.82
CA ARG A 8 -10.61 15.31 -12.48
C ARG A 8 -11.92 16.00 -12.09
N SER A 9 -11.85 17.12 -11.37
CA SER A 9 -13.02 17.88 -10.89
C SER A 9 -14.03 17.02 -10.10
N GLN A 10 -13.52 16.07 -9.32
CA GLN A 10 -14.30 15.23 -8.41
C GLN A 10 -14.61 15.97 -7.11
N ASP A 11 -15.71 15.63 -6.47
CA ASP A 11 -16.08 16.22 -5.18
C ASP A 11 -15.32 15.61 -3.98
N GLY A 12 -15.54 16.18 -2.80
CA GLY A 12 -14.87 15.74 -1.57
C GLY A 12 -15.30 14.33 -1.14
N ALA A 13 -16.52 13.90 -1.45
CA ALA A 13 -17.01 12.56 -1.12
C ALA A 13 -16.29 11.51 -1.98
N ALA A 14 -16.11 11.77 -3.26
CA ALA A 14 -15.33 10.91 -4.15
C ALA A 14 -13.86 10.83 -3.70
N ALA A 15 -13.25 11.96 -3.34
CA ALA A 15 -11.87 12.02 -2.85
C ALA A 15 -11.70 11.21 -1.55
N LEU A 16 -12.65 11.31 -0.62
CA LEU A 16 -12.65 10.57 0.65
C LEU A 16 -12.85 9.07 0.41
N GLY A 17 -13.82 8.69 -0.41
CA GLY A 17 -14.07 7.28 -0.76
C GLY A 17 -12.83 6.62 -1.39
N ALA A 18 -12.17 7.32 -2.31
CA ALA A 18 -10.93 6.85 -2.91
C ALA A 18 -9.78 6.73 -1.89
N PHE A 19 -9.66 7.69 -0.97
CA PHE A 19 -8.68 7.61 0.12
C PHE A 19 -8.91 6.38 0.99
N ILE A 20 -10.15 6.15 1.43
CA ILE A 20 -10.52 4.98 2.23
C ILE A 20 -10.20 3.69 1.48
N THR A 21 -10.57 3.59 0.20
CA THR A 21 -10.24 2.42 -0.63
C THR A 21 -8.73 2.16 -0.67
N GLY A 22 -7.93 3.18 -0.89
CA GLY A 22 -6.47 3.03 -0.91
C GLY A 22 -5.90 2.61 0.45
N TYR A 23 -6.46 3.13 1.54
CA TYR A 23 -6.07 2.73 2.90
C TYR A 23 -6.36 1.25 3.16
N GLU A 24 -7.60 0.83 2.90
CA GLU A 24 -8.05 -0.56 3.13
C GLU A 24 -7.22 -1.56 2.31
N ILE A 25 -6.93 -1.28 1.04
CA ILE A 25 -6.10 -2.15 0.20
C ILE A 25 -4.73 -2.38 0.82
N SER A 26 -4.08 -1.35 1.34
CA SER A 26 -2.76 -1.56 1.97
C SER A 26 -2.85 -2.28 3.30
N ALA A 27 -3.89 -2.03 4.10
CA ALA A 27 -4.09 -2.70 5.37
C ALA A 27 -4.34 -4.19 5.14
N VAL A 28 -5.31 -4.52 4.29
CA VAL A 28 -5.64 -5.92 3.96
C VAL A 28 -4.44 -6.66 3.37
N LEU A 29 -3.73 -6.08 2.41
CA LEU A 29 -2.53 -6.72 1.86
C LEU A 29 -1.42 -6.87 2.92
N GLY A 30 -1.30 -5.91 3.82
CA GLY A 30 -0.42 -6.00 4.98
C GLY A 30 -0.74 -7.22 5.84
N ASP A 31 -1.99 -7.36 6.25
CA ASP A 31 -2.46 -8.44 7.12
C ASP A 31 -2.34 -9.81 6.46
N VAL A 32 -2.76 -9.94 5.20
CA VAL A 32 -2.66 -11.18 4.42
C VAL A 32 -1.22 -11.65 4.27
N MET A 33 -0.30 -10.73 4.04
CA MET A 33 1.10 -11.08 3.78
C MET A 33 1.86 -11.46 5.05
N VAL A 34 1.37 -11.08 6.22
CA VAL A 34 1.98 -11.45 7.51
C VAL A 34 1.44 -12.77 8.03
N GLY A 35 0.17 -13.04 7.77
CA GLY A 35 -0.51 -14.21 8.33
C GLY A 35 -0.32 -14.33 9.85
N ASP A 36 -0.76 -15.43 10.41
CA ASP A 36 -0.66 -15.76 11.84
C ASP A 36 0.79 -16.10 12.32
N VAL A 37 1.79 -15.81 11.48
CA VAL A 37 3.19 -16.24 11.71
C VAL A 37 3.83 -15.58 12.93
N MET A 38 3.25 -14.50 13.44
CA MET A 38 3.90 -13.68 14.49
C MET A 38 3.00 -13.30 15.66
N GLY A 39 2.11 -14.15 16.11
CA GLY A 39 1.50 -13.98 17.44
C GLY A 39 1.23 -12.54 17.90
N GLY A 40 0.51 -11.77 17.14
CA GLY A 40 -0.20 -10.57 17.63
C GLY A 40 0.56 -9.25 17.81
N GLU A 41 1.89 -9.17 17.79
CA GLU A 41 2.58 -7.91 18.12
C GLU A 41 3.60 -7.41 17.07
N SER A 42 3.95 -8.19 16.08
CA SER A 42 4.97 -7.84 15.10
C SER A 42 4.39 -7.77 13.70
N GLY A 43 3.72 -6.68 13.41
CA GLY A 43 3.11 -6.50 12.10
C GLY A 43 4.11 -6.63 10.94
N PHE A 44 3.58 -6.87 9.78
CA PHE A 44 4.25 -6.97 8.48
C PHE A 44 5.37 -5.93 8.27
N GLY A 45 5.20 -4.73 8.83
CA GLY A 45 6.23 -3.70 8.79
C GLY A 45 7.58 -4.19 9.32
N ASN A 46 7.60 -5.06 10.30
CA ASN A 46 8.83 -5.55 10.92
C ASN A 46 9.58 -6.55 10.03
N LEU A 47 8.86 -7.49 9.38
CA LEU A 47 9.50 -8.44 8.46
C LEU A 47 10.10 -7.74 7.24
N MET A 48 9.31 -6.87 6.62
CA MET A 48 9.76 -6.08 5.47
C MET A 48 10.90 -5.12 5.83
N GLN A 49 10.83 -4.48 7.01
CA GLN A 49 11.91 -3.63 7.51
C GLN A 49 13.17 -4.43 7.82
N GLY A 50 13.02 -5.63 8.41
CA GLY A 50 14.13 -6.56 8.62
C GLY A 50 14.82 -6.97 7.32
N ALA A 51 14.06 -7.11 6.24
CA ALA A 51 14.58 -7.33 4.89
C ALA A 51 15.17 -6.06 4.22
N GLY A 52 15.13 -4.91 4.92
CA GLY A 52 15.71 -3.65 4.44
C GLY A 52 14.76 -2.76 3.63
N PHE A 53 13.47 -3.10 3.54
CA PHE A 53 12.49 -2.30 2.80
C PHE A 53 11.70 -1.36 3.71
N HIS A 54 11.38 -0.17 3.17
CA HIS A 54 10.51 0.80 3.82
C HIS A 54 9.04 0.51 3.45
N PRO A 55 8.19 0.04 4.40
CA PRO A 55 6.81 -0.35 4.09
C PRO A 55 5.99 0.75 3.40
N THR A 56 6.17 2.00 3.79
CA THR A 56 5.52 3.16 3.13
C THR A 56 5.89 3.25 1.65
N GLY A 57 7.14 2.97 1.29
CA GLY A 57 7.59 2.95 -0.10
C GLY A 57 7.02 1.76 -0.88
N VAL A 58 6.70 0.67 -0.23
CA VAL A 58 6.18 -0.55 -0.87
C VAL A 58 4.65 -0.53 -0.96
N PHE A 59 3.94 -0.36 0.15
CA PHE A 59 2.46 -0.36 0.16
C PHE A 59 1.82 0.94 -0.32
N GLY A 60 2.47 2.08 -0.09
CA GLY A 60 1.92 3.38 -0.45
C GLY A 60 1.58 3.51 -1.94
N ARG A 61 2.27 2.76 -2.80
CA ARG A 61 1.95 2.76 -4.23
C ARG A 61 0.73 1.92 -4.58
N LEU A 62 0.49 0.84 -3.85
CA LEU A 62 -0.73 0.03 -3.98
C LEU A 62 -1.94 0.85 -3.56
N SER A 63 -1.84 1.54 -2.40
CA SER A 63 -2.83 2.51 -1.94
C SER A 63 -3.11 3.59 -2.99
N ALA A 64 -2.06 4.19 -3.54
CA ALA A 64 -2.20 5.26 -4.52
C ALA A 64 -2.78 4.75 -5.84
N ALA A 65 -2.43 3.54 -6.27
CA ALA A 65 -2.97 2.91 -7.47
C ALA A 65 -4.47 2.63 -7.32
N ALA A 66 -4.88 2.02 -6.20
CA ALA A 66 -6.29 1.75 -5.92
C ALA A 66 -7.12 3.05 -5.86
N ALA A 67 -6.68 4.03 -5.07
CA ALA A 67 -7.35 5.31 -4.94
C ALA A 67 -7.47 6.05 -6.29
N THR A 68 -6.41 6.01 -7.10
CA THR A 68 -6.40 6.66 -8.42
C THR A 68 -7.31 5.94 -9.41
N ALA A 69 -7.25 4.60 -9.44
CA ALA A 69 -8.09 3.81 -10.33
C ALA A 69 -9.60 4.02 -10.05
N VAL A 70 -9.99 4.10 -8.78
CA VAL A 70 -11.36 4.44 -8.37
C VAL A 70 -11.77 5.83 -8.86
N LEU A 71 -10.94 6.86 -8.64
CA LEU A 71 -11.22 8.23 -9.11
C LEU A 71 -11.26 8.34 -10.64
N MET A 72 -10.58 7.45 -11.34
CA MET A 72 -10.60 7.38 -12.80
C MET A 72 -11.80 6.61 -13.35
N GLY A 73 -12.59 5.95 -12.50
CA GLY A 73 -13.70 5.12 -12.90
C GLY A 73 -13.25 3.84 -13.63
N CYS A 74 -12.08 3.33 -13.27
CA CYS A 74 -11.56 2.08 -13.84
C CYS A 74 -12.47 0.90 -13.51
N ASP A 75 -12.62 0.00 -14.46
CA ASP A 75 -13.31 -1.27 -14.23
C ASP A 75 -12.45 -2.25 -13.40
N ARG A 76 -13.03 -3.41 -13.07
CA ARG A 76 -12.37 -4.42 -12.25
C ARG A 76 -11.03 -4.88 -12.84
N ASP A 77 -10.98 -5.13 -14.13
CA ASP A 77 -9.77 -5.63 -14.79
C ASP A 77 -8.68 -4.55 -14.84
N GLN A 78 -9.06 -3.30 -15.05
CA GLN A 78 -8.16 -2.17 -14.98
C GLN A 78 -7.62 -1.96 -13.55
N ILE A 79 -8.45 -2.10 -12.51
CA ILE A 79 -8.00 -2.01 -11.11
C ILE A 79 -6.99 -3.12 -10.80
N VAL A 80 -7.27 -4.36 -11.20
CA VAL A 80 -6.34 -5.49 -11.04
C VAL A 80 -5.00 -5.21 -11.73
N ASN A 81 -5.03 -4.72 -12.97
CA ASN A 81 -3.81 -4.37 -13.69
C ASN A 81 -3.06 -3.18 -13.06
N ALA A 82 -3.78 -2.20 -12.50
CA ALA A 82 -3.17 -1.07 -11.79
C ALA A 82 -2.43 -1.51 -10.54
N LEU A 83 -3.06 -2.38 -9.73
CA LEU A 83 -2.43 -2.95 -8.54
C LEU A 83 -1.22 -3.83 -8.91
N ALA A 84 -1.37 -4.67 -9.92
CA ALA A 84 -0.28 -5.52 -10.39
C ALA A 84 0.91 -4.72 -10.95
N ALA A 85 0.65 -3.66 -11.72
CA ALA A 85 1.69 -2.76 -12.18
C ALA A 85 2.39 -2.04 -11.01
N ALA A 86 1.62 -1.53 -10.05
CA ALA A 86 2.16 -0.88 -8.86
C ALA A 86 3.02 -1.85 -8.00
N ALA A 87 2.62 -3.11 -7.91
CA ALA A 87 3.36 -4.13 -7.16
C ALA A 87 4.79 -4.31 -7.68
N THR A 88 4.97 -4.28 -9.00
CA THR A 88 6.31 -4.44 -9.62
C THR A 88 7.22 -3.22 -9.42
N MET A 89 6.68 -2.08 -9.01
CA MET A 89 7.42 -0.84 -8.78
C MET A 89 7.91 -0.71 -7.33
N GLY A 90 7.67 -1.70 -6.46
CA GLY A 90 7.98 -1.70 -5.04
C GLY A 90 9.42 -1.31 -4.73
N GLY A 91 9.64 -0.51 -3.67
CA GLY A 91 10.99 -0.11 -3.28
C GLY A 91 11.02 0.92 -2.16
N GLY A 92 12.24 1.38 -1.88
CA GLY A 92 12.58 2.22 -0.74
C GLY A 92 13.36 1.45 0.30
N LEU A 93 14.52 1.96 0.72
CA LEU A 93 15.43 1.25 1.63
C LEU A 93 15.42 1.91 3.01
N THR A 94 15.34 1.07 4.07
CA THR A 94 15.44 1.53 5.46
C THR A 94 16.79 2.17 5.77
N ALA A 95 17.85 1.79 5.06
CA ALA A 95 19.17 2.43 5.14
C ALA A 95 19.15 3.94 4.84
N SER A 96 18.09 4.43 4.19
CA SER A 96 17.90 5.86 3.91
C SER A 96 17.22 6.62 5.05
N PHE A 97 16.88 5.98 6.16
CA PHE A 97 16.25 6.66 7.29
C PHE A 97 17.20 7.69 7.91
N GLY A 98 16.63 8.81 8.35
CA GLY A 98 17.42 9.96 8.81
C GLY A 98 17.88 10.91 7.69
N THR A 99 17.62 10.59 6.43
CA THR A 99 17.95 11.43 5.27
C THR A 99 16.69 11.94 4.57
N MET A 100 16.83 12.86 3.63
CA MET A 100 15.74 13.36 2.78
C MET A 100 15.15 12.27 1.86
N ALA A 101 15.84 11.14 1.67
CA ALA A 101 15.34 10.04 0.89
C ALA A 101 14.13 9.33 1.55
N LYS A 102 14.03 9.35 2.88
CA LYS A 102 12.88 8.73 3.55
C LYS A 102 11.53 9.36 3.16
N PRO A 103 11.31 10.69 3.25
CA PRO A 103 10.08 11.29 2.73
C PRO A 103 9.92 11.17 1.22
N LEU A 104 11.02 11.11 0.46
CA LEU A 104 10.97 10.84 -0.98
C LEU A 104 10.29 9.50 -1.30
N HIS A 105 10.46 8.47 -0.47
CA HIS A 105 9.80 7.18 -0.67
C HIS A 105 8.28 7.32 -0.72
N SER A 106 7.68 8.15 0.14
CA SER A 106 6.23 8.38 0.15
C SER A 106 5.77 9.12 -1.12
N GLY A 107 6.49 10.16 -1.51
CA GLY A 107 6.18 10.91 -2.73
C GLY A 107 6.34 10.04 -4.00
N LYS A 108 7.41 9.26 -4.06
CA LYS A 108 7.64 8.33 -5.18
C LYS A 108 6.57 7.24 -5.24
N ALA A 109 6.17 6.69 -4.09
CA ALA A 109 5.10 5.71 -4.01
C ALA A 109 3.76 6.28 -4.53
N ALA A 110 3.42 7.51 -4.14
CA ALA A 110 2.23 8.18 -4.64
C ALA A 110 2.29 8.39 -6.17
N MET A 111 3.44 8.83 -6.69
CA MET A 111 3.65 9.03 -8.14
C MET A 111 3.51 7.70 -8.90
N ASP A 112 4.15 6.63 -8.42
CA ASP A 112 4.11 5.31 -9.06
C ASP A 112 2.70 4.74 -9.10
N GLY A 113 1.93 4.90 -8.02
CA GLY A 113 0.55 4.44 -7.97
C GLY A 113 -0.35 5.17 -8.95
N VAL A 114 -0.21 6.50 -9.07
CA VAL A 114 -0.93 7.28 -10.10
C VAL A 114 -0.55 6.79 -11.49
N HIS A 115 0.74 6.62 -11.76
CA HIS A 115 1.23 6.15 -13.05
C HIS A 115 0.72 4.74 -13.41
N ALA A 116 0.72 3.82 -12.44
CA ALA A 116 0.21 2.46 -12.62
C ALA A 116 -1.29 2.46 -13.00
N ALA A 117 -2.10 3.28 -12.32
CA ALA A 117 -3.51 3.42 -12.63
C ALA A 117 -3.75 4.05 -14.01
N GLU A 118 -2.97 5.05 -14.39
CA GLU A 118 -3.06 5.65 -15.73
C GLU A 118 -2.67 4.68 -16.85
N LEU A 119 -1.65 3.84 -16.63
CA LEU A 119 -1.27 2.79 -17.56
C LEU A 119 -2.41 1.79 -17.75
N ALA A 120 -2.95 1.29 -16.63
CA ALA A 120 -4.03 0.31 -16.65
C ALA A 120 -5.30 0.86 -17.32
N ALA A 121 -5.67 2.12 -17.06
CA ALA A 121 -6.79 2.79 -17.72
C ALA A 121 -6.63 2.89 -19.25
N ARG A 122 -5.38 2.83 -19.73
CA ARG A 122 -5.04 2.84 -21.18
C ARG A 122 -4.81 1.44 -21.75
N GLY A 123 -5.14 0.39 -21.00
CA GLY A 123 -5.06 -1.00 -21.49
C GLY A 123 -3.72 -1.69 -21.22
N PHE A 124 -2.89 -1.17 -20.32
CA PHE A 124 -1.70 -1.90 -19.87
C PHE A 124 -2.11 -3.17 -19.11
N VAL A 125 -1.46 -4.28 -19.44
CA VAL A 125 -1.72 -5.59 -18.83
C VAL A 125 -0.51 -6.00 -18.01
N ALA A 126 -0.74 -6.37 -16.76
CA ALA A 126 0.26 -6.91 -15.83
C ALA A 126 -0.10 -8.36 -15.42
N ALA A 127 0.82 -9.04 -14.74
CA ALA A 127 0.58 -10.39 -14.23
C ALA A 127 -0.50 -10.35 -13.14
N ARG A 128 -1.61 -11.06 -13.36
CA ARG A 128 -2.77 -11.03 -12.43
C ARG A 128 -2.49 -11.72 -11.09
N ASP A 129 -1.57 -12.66 -11.09
CA ASP A 129 -1.11 -13.46 -9.94
C ASP A 129 0.17 -12.90 -9.30
N VAL A 130 0.51 -11.65 -9.59
CA VAL A 130 1.77 -11.03 -9.15
C VAL A 130 1.97 -11.03 -7.62
N PHE A 131 0.89 -11.07 -6.86
CA PHE A 131 0.98 -11.05 -5.39
C PHE A 131 1.39 -12.40 -4.82
N GLU A 132 0.80 -13.49 -5.33
CA GLU A 132 0.94 -14.86 -4.83
C GLU A 132 1.92 -15.72 -5.63
N ALA A 133 2.24 -15.37 -6.87
CA ALA A 133 3.08 -16.19 -7.74
C ALA A 133 4.49 -16.41 -7.17
N PRO A 134 5.15 -17.52 -7.51
CA PRO A 134 6.58 -17.70 -7.25
C PRO A 134 7.40 -16.55 -7.84
N GLY A 135 8.22 -15.89 -7.00
CA GLY A 135 8.91 -14.66 -7.38
C GLY A 135 8.02 -13.42 -7.43
N GLY A 136 6.77 -13.54 -7.01
CA GLY A 136 5.81 -12.44 -6.89
C GLY A 136 6.07 -11.55 -5.68
N PHE A 137 5.16 -10.63 -5.46
CA PHE A 137 5.30 -9.55 -4.47
C PHE A 137 5.50 -10.09 -3.04
N ALA A 138 4.66 -11.04 -2.58
CA ALA A 138 4.78 -11.60 -1.24
C ALA A 138 6.14 -12.29 -1.05
N ASN A 139 6.54 -13.14 -1.99
CA ASN A 139 7.81 -13.84 -1.93
C ASN A 139 9.01 -12.88 -1.95
N ALA A 140 8.96 -11.85 -2.78
CA ALA A 140 10.07 -10.90 -2.93
C ALA A 140 10.28 -10.01 -1.69
N PHE A 141 9.19 -9.53 -1.07
CA PHE A 141 9.27 -8.54 0.01
C PHE A 141 9.23 -9.14 1.42
N VAL A 142 8.64 -10.32 1.61
CA VAL A 142 8.50 -10.94 2.93
C VAL A 142 9.39 -12.16 3.09
N GLN A 143 9.84 -12.77 1.99
CA GLN A 143 10.71 -13.96 1.95
C GLN A 143 10.13 -15.18 2.68
N THR A 144 8.84 -15.17 3.00
CA THR A 144 8.12 -16.29 3.57
C THR A 144 7.17 -16.89 2.54
N ALA A 145 7.11 -18.22 2.49
CA ALA A 145 6.45 -18.95 1.42
C ALA A 145 4.92 -18.99 1.48
N THR A 146 4.27 -18.29 2.41
CA THR A 146 2.85 -18.54 2.70
C THR A 146 2.04 -17.25 2.91
N ALA A 147 1.96 -16.39 1.90
CA ALA A 147 0.85 -15.46 1.86
C ALA A 147 -0.40 -16.25 1.45
N GLN A 148 -1.38 -16.36 2.34
CA GLN A 148 -2.66 -17.02 2.04
C GLN A 148 -3.64 -15.93 1.61
N PHE A 149 -3.96 -15.90 0.30
CA PHE A 149 -4.90 -14.95 -0.27
C PHE A 149 -6.32 -15.51 -0.39
N ASP A 150 -6.49 -16.84 -0.19
CA ASP A 150 -7.73 -17.54 -0.51
C ASP A 150 -8.90 -17.22 0.41
N ASP A 151 -8.65 -16.83 1.67
CA ASP A 151 -9.69 -16.60 2.68
C ASP A 151 -9.64 -15.15 3.25
N VAL A 152 -9.29 -14.18 2.42
CA VAL A 152 -9.21 -12.79 2.86
C VAL A 152 -10.61 -12.23 3.07
N ALA A 153 -11.02 -12.10 4.32
CA ALA A 153 -12.22 -11.34 4.68
C ALA A 153 -11.94 -9.84 4.44
N PHE A 154 -12.62 -9.26 3.49
CA PHE A 154 -12.57 -7.82 3.24
C PHE A 154 -13.84 -7.17 3.78
N SER A 155 -13.68 -6.38 4.84
CA SER A 155 -14.76 -5.57 5.42
C SER A 155 -14.46 -4.10 5.15
N PRO A 156 -15.12 -3.48 4.18
CA PRO A 156 -14.82 -2.10 3.80
C PRO A 156 -14.93 -1.12 4.98
N GLY A 157 -13.85 -0.40 5.29
CA GLY A 157 -13.78 0.60 6.33
C GLY A 157 -13.36 0.10 7.71
N GLU A 158 -13.24 -1.20 7.95
CA GLU A 158 -12.83 -1.74 9.25
C GLU A 158 -11.40 -1.37 9.60
N SER A 159 -10.46 -1.55 8.68
CA SER A 159 -9.04 -1.23 8.93
C SER A 159 -8.82 0.26 9.22
N LEU A 160 -9.64 1.14 8.66
CA LEU A 160 -9.57 2.56 8.94
C LEU A 160 -9.90 2.87 10.41
N PHE A 161 -10.84 2.16 11.00
CA PHE A 161 -11.23 2.34 12.40
C PHE A 161 -10.27 1.65 13.38
N ASP A 162 -9.52 0.65 12.93
CA ASP A 162 -8.45 0.01 13.71
C ASP A 162 -7.12 0.78 13.63
N ASN A 163 -7.19 2.06 13.42
CA ASN A 163 -6.02 2.94 13.34
C ASN A 163 -5.73 3.63 14.68
N SER A 164 -4.47 3.93 14.94
CA SER A 164 -4.05 4.69 16.11
C SER A 164 -3.49 6.05 15.75
N PHE A 165 -3.83 7.06 16.55
CA PHE A 165 -3.30 8.41 16.39
C PHE A 165 -2.02 8.60 17.19
N LYS A 166 -1.08 9.36 16.64
CA LYS A 166 0.14 9.77 17.34
C LYS A 166 -0.15 11.04 18.14
N PRO A 167 -0.03 11.01 19.48
CA PRO A 167 -0.19 12.22 20.28
C PRO A 167 0.97 13.21 20.10
N TYR A 168 2.15 12.73 19.68
CA TYR A 168 3.34 13.57 19.47
C TYR A 168 3.77 13.57 17.99
N ALA A 169 4.34 14.67 17.55
CA ALA A 169 4.83 14.86 16.17
C ALA A 169 6.16 14.13 15.90
N CYS A 170 6.25 12.86 16.27
CA CYS A 170 7.46 12.04 16.11
C CYS A 170 7.14 10.58 15.82
N GLY A 171 8.16 9.74 15.74
CA GLY A 171 7.98 8.29 15.57
C GLY A 171 7.31 7.66 16.80
N LYS A 172 6.30 6.81 16.62
CA LYS A 172 5.56 6.17 17.74
C LYS A 172 6.49 5.45 18.73
N LEU A 173 7.60 4.89 18.25
CA LEU A 173 8.57 4.16 19.05
C LEU A 173 9.21 4.99 20.19
N ILE A 174 9.23 6.31 20.09
CA ILE A 174 9.81 7.19 21.12
C ILE A 174 8.76 7.86 22.00
N HIS A 175 7.46 7.59 21.80
CA HIS A 175 6.40 8.21 22.61
C HIS A 175 6.53 7.85 24.09
N GLY A 176 6.82 6.57 24.41
CA GLY A 176 7.03 6.14 25.79
C GLY A 176 8.26 6.72 26.50
N HIS A 177 9.08 7.52 25.81
CA HIS A 177 10.18 8.28 26.39
C HIS A 177 9.83 9.77 26.59
N ILE A 178 8.65 10.19 26.14
CA ILE A 178 8.16 11.58 26.23
C ILE A 178 7.18 11.73 27.40
N ASP A 179 6.46 10.64 27.73
CA ASP A 179 5.57 10.52 28.88
C ASP A 179 6.40 10.31 30.17
#